data_508c01ce6550d0169f33a31c2ea20618
#
_entry.id   508c01ce6550d0169f33a31c2ea20618
#
_cell.length_a   1.000
_cell.length_b   1.000
_cell.length_c   1.000
_cell.angle_alpha   90.00
_cell.angle_beta   90.00
_cell.angle_gamma   90.00
#
_symmetry.space_group_name_H-M   'P 1'
#
loop_
_entity.id
_entity.type
_entity.pdbx_description
1 polymer ?
#
loop_
_entity_poly.entity_id
_entity_poly.type
_entity_poly.pdbx_seq_one_letter_code
_entity_poly.pdbx_strand_id
1 'polypeptide(L)'
;GRIVTLITETPPDQLFATFWPHLLGMAVVLLIARPIAQASQNLIANQAIAANVSNRIRWQNHWYVVRQSWAFFQNDFAGRIANRVMQTGPAIRETLVALITSVWYILVYGTSALILLSSADPVLALPVVLWFLGYLVMLRVLVPRMRDRSKAVSEGRSMLTGRIVDSYTNILTVKLFARAREEDAYVRDAIDQHTELFYGSLRLNTLFSFCLSTLNAMMVTGTGGLALVLWTQGKVEVGTVAMALPLAWQIVNVAGWVALQVTSIFENIGVIQEGMMTIARPIALIDRPDAPSLNVTRGEIVFEDVRFGYGRESGVIDGLNLTVKPGEKIGLIGRSGAGKSTVVNLLLRFFDLEDGRILIDGQDIAAVTQESLRAQISMVTQDTSLLHRSIGDNIRYGRPQATDAEVVAAAKLAHAHEFILELEDWKQRRGYPAQVGERGVKLSGGQRQRIAIARVILKNAPILVLDEATSALDSEVEAAIQSSLDTLMAGKTVIAIAHRLSTIARMDRLIVLDRGRIVEQGTHHELLQHGGNYAALWQRQSGGFIDAGDMQAAE
;
A
#
# COMPACT_ATOMS: atom_id res chain seq x y z
N GLY A 1 -42.74 34.72 0.87
CA GLY A 1 -43.62 35.50 -0.03
C GLY A 1 -45.08 35.28 0.32
N ARG A 2 -45.64 34.10 0.03
CA ARG A 2 -47.09 33.84 0.16
C ARG A 2 -47.66 34.10 1.54
N ILE A 3 -46.96 33.80 2.62
CA ILE A 3 -47.39 34.11 4.01
C ILE A 3 -47.45 35.64 4.18
N VAL A 4 -46.48 36.40 3.69
CA VAL A 4 -46.47 37.86 3.82
C VAL A 4 -47.61 38.47 3.01
N THR A 5 -47.86 38.02 1.79
CA THR A 5 -49.02 38.44 1.00
C THR A 5 -50.34 38.14 1.74
N LEU A 6 -50.49 36.93 2.28
CA LEU A 6 -51.67 36.56 3.06
C LEU A 6 -51.88 37.45 4.31
N ILE A 7 -50.84 37.83 5.01
CA ILE A 7 -50.91 38.71 6.17
C ILE A 7 -51.27 40.14 5.78
N THR A 8 -50.84 40.61 4.60
CA THR A 8 -51.12 41.97 4.15
C THR A 8 -52.54 42.13 3.53
N GLU A 9 -53.08 41.05 2.99
CA GLU A 9 -54.36 41.06 2.27
C GLU A 9 -55.54 40.57 3.11
N THR A 10 -55.29 39.87 4.22
CA THR A 10 -56.37 39.25 5.03
C THR A 10 -56.39 39.83 6.44
N PRO A 11 -57.58 40.18 6.96
CA PRO A 11 -57.74 40.59 8.36
C PRO A 11 -57.25 39.52 9.32
N PRO A 12 -56.58 39.89 10.47
CA PRO A 12 -55.95 38.93 11.38
C PRO A 12 -56.90 37.87 11.95
N ASP A 13 -58.16 38.22 12.15
CA ASP A 13 -59.24 37.36 12.66
C ASP A 13 -59.68 36.28 11.68
N GLN A 14 -59.52 36.48 10.40
CA GLN A 14 -59.92 35.55 9.33
C GLN A 14 -58.77 34.71 8.81
N LEU A 15 -57.53 35.05 9.10
CA LEU A 15 -56.32 34.40 8.54
C LEU A 15 -56.31 32.88 8.86
N PHE A 16 -56.49 32.52 10.07
CA PHE A 16 -56.48 31.10 10.50
C PHE A 16 -57.71 30.34 10.01
N ALA A 17 -58.88 30.97 10.03
CA ALA A 17 -60.11 30.32 9.59
C ALA A 17 -60.09 29.95 8.10
N THR A 18 -59.50 30.82 7.27
CA THR A 18 -59.46 30.65 5.80
C THR A 18 -58.27 29.83 5.31
N PHE A 19 -57.11 30.01 5.94
CA PHE A 19 -55.84 29.44 5.39
C PHE A 19 -55.20 28.34 6.26
N TRP A 20 -55.89 27.84 7.30
CA TRP A 20 -55.36 26.77 8.16
C TRP A 20 -54.88 25.52 7.40
N PRO A 21 -55.49 25.06 6.26
CA PRO A 21 -54.99 23.88 5.55
C PRO A 21 -53.62 24.15 4.90
N HIS A 22 -53.40 25.38 4.41
CA HIS A 22 -52.12 25.77 3.81
C HIS A 22 -51.02 25.89 4.87
N LEU A 23 -51.33 26.46 6.03
CA LEU A 23 -50.43 26.58 7.18
C LEU A 23 -50.09 25.20 7.76
N LEU A 24 -51.07 24.30 7.88
CA LEU A 24 -50.87 22.93 8.29
C LEU A 24 -50.02 22.17 7.28
N GLY A 25 -50.26 22.32 5.96
CA GLY A 25 -49.44 21.72 4.91
C GLY A 25 -47.96 22.15 5.01
N MET A 26 -47.72 23.46 5.22
CA MET A 26 -46.37 23.99 5.45
C MET A 26 -45.71 23.40 6.69
N ALA A 27 -46.47 23.28 7.82
CA ALA A 27 -45.99 22.69 9.04
C ALA A 27 -45.64 21.20 8.86
N VAL A 28 -46.48 20.43 8.16
CA VAL A 28 -46.21 19.02 7.85
C VAL A 28 -44.95 18.87 7.02
N VAL A 29 -44.75 19.70 6.02
CA VAL A 29 -43.52 19.68 5.19
C VAL A 29 -42.28 19.99 6.03
N LEU A 30 -42.32 21.00 6.89
CA LEU A 30 -41.19 21.43 7.70
C LEU A 30 -40.87 20.46 8.87
N LEU A 31 -41.91 19.98 9.55
CA LEU A 31 -41.73 19.17 10.77
C LEU A 31 -41.64 17.67 10.50
N ILE A 32 -42.18 17.18 9.40
CA ILE A 32 -42.24 15.75 9.10
C ILE A 32 -41.47 15.41 7.83
N ALA A 33 -41.87 15.98 6.68
CA ALA A 33 -41.28 15.56 5.40
C ALA A 33 -39.79 15.89 5.29
N ARG A 34 -39.39 17.10 5.69
CA ARG A 34 -37.99 17.54 5.65
C ARG A 34 -37.07 16.72 6.57
N PRO A 35 -37.38 16.49 7.86
CA PRO A 35 -36.58 15.63 8.73
C PRO A 35 -36.49 14.18 8.23
N ILE A 36 -37.58 13.62 7.72
CA ILE A 36 -37.57 12.26 7.14
C ILE A 36 -36.68 12.20 5.91
N ALA A 37 -36.77 13.16 5.00
CA ALA A 37 -35.91 13.23 3.81
C ALA A 37 -34.43 13.38 4.22
N GLN A 38 -34.11 14.23 5.19
CA GLN A 38 -32.76 14.40 5.72
C GLN A 38 -32.24 13.13 6.40
N ALA A 39 -33.06 12.47 7.22
CA ALA A 39 -32.70 11.21 7.85
C ALA A 39 -32.45 10.11 6.79
N SER A 40 -33.31 10.02 5.77
CA SER A 40 -33.16 9.08 4.66
C SER A 40 -31.87 9.33 3.88
N GLN A 41 -31.56 10.59 3.55
CA GLN A 41 -30.31 10.98 2.90
C GLN A 41 -29.10 10.58 3.74
N ASN A 42 -29.13 10.87 5.06
CA ASN A 42 -28.04 10.53 5.96
C ASN A 42 -27.88 9.01 6.13
N LEU A 43 -28.97 8.24 6.19
CA LEU A 43 -28.92 6.77 6.23
C LEU A 43 -28.24 6.21 4.96
N ILE A 44 -28.64 6.70 3.79
CA ILE A 44 -28.04 6.26 2.52
C ILE A 44 -26.55 6.66 2.48
N ALA A 45 -26.23 7.92 2.76
CA ALA A 45 -24.86 8.43 2.67
C ALA A 45 -23.92 7.76 3.68
N ASN A 46 -24.35 7.63 4.95
CA ASN A 46 -23.49 7.16 6.03
C ASN A 46 -23.50 5.64 6.18
N GLN A 47 -24.67 4.98 6.07
CA GLN A 47 -24.78 3.55 6.31
C GLN A 47 -24.55 2.72 5.02
N ALA A 48 -25.15 3.12 3.89
CA ALA A 48 -25.03 2.35 2.65
C ALA A 48 -23.73 2.65 1.89
N ILE A 49 -23.35 3.94 1.78
CA ILE A 49 -22.23 4.35 0.90
C ILE A 49 -20.92 4.46 1.68
N ALA A 50 -20.88 5.19 2.80
CA ALA A 50 -19.62 5.60 3.42
C ALA A 50 -18.72 4.42 3.81
N ALA A 51 -19.24 3.45 4.56
CA ALA A 51 -18.47 2.31 5.02
C ALA A 51 -18.23 1.29 3.90
N ASN A 52 -19.28 0.91 3.17
CA ASN A 52 -19.23 -0.20 2.21
C ASN A 52 -18.36 0.13 0.99
N VAL A 53 -18.52 1.31 0.37
CA VAL A 53 -17.75 1.69 -0.81
C VAL A 53 -16.26 1.83 -0.47
N SER A 54 -15.93 2.54 0.62
CA SER A 54 -14.54 2.71 1.04
C SER A 54 -13.86 1.38 1.35
N ASN A 55 -14.53 0.47 2.07
CA ASN A 55 -13.97 -0.82 2.45
C ASN A 55 -13.86 -1.76 1.24
N ARG A 56 -14.82 -1.72 0.30
CA ARG A 56 -14.74 -2.49 -0.95
C ARG A 56 -13.54 -2.06 -1.79
N ILE A 57 -13.31 -0.74 -1.94
CA ILE A 57 -12.15 -0.23 -2.68
C ILE A 57 -10.85 -0.61 -1.95
N ARG A 58 -10.78 -0.48 -0.61
CA ARG A 58 -9.61 -0.90 0.17
C ARG A 58 -9.31 -2.38 -0.04
N TRP A 59 -10.33 -3.23 0.00
CA TRP A 59 -10.17 -4.65 -0.25
C TRP A 59 -9.67 -4.95 -1.66
N GLN A 60 -10.25 -4.32 -2.69
CA GLN A 60 -9.81 -4.48 -4.08
C GLN A 60 -8.37 -4.02 -4.28
N ASN A 61 -8.00 -2.86 -3.70
CA ASN A 61 -6.64 -2.35 -3.74
C ASN A 61 -5.66 -3.31 -3.04
N HIS A 62 -6.02 -3.81 -1.84
CA HIS A 62 -5.20 -4.79 -1.13
C HIS A 62 -5.05 -6.08 -1.92
N TRP A 63 -6.16 -6.60 -2.47
CA TRP A 63 -6.17 -7.81 -3.30
C TRP A 63 -5.23 -7.67 -4.51
N TYR A 64 -5.25 -6.53 -5.15
CA TYR A 64 -4.41 -6.23 -6.31
C TYR A 64 -2.93 -6.06 -5.93
N VAL A 65 -2.66 -5.31 -4.87
CA VAL A 65 -1.29 -5.03 -4.39
C VAL A 65 -0.59 -6.30 -3.92
N VAL A 66 -1.26 -7.18 -3.16
CA VAL A 66 -0.64 -8.44 -2.69
C VAL A 66 -0.20 -9.35 -3.84
N ARG A 67 -0.79 -9.19 -5.02
CA ARG A 67 -0.45 -9.96 -6.23
C ARG A 67 0.65 -9.32 -7.09
N GLN A 68 1.15 -8.17 -6.68
CA GLN A 68 2.29 -7.55 -7.35
C GLN A 68 3.57 -8.40 -7.19
N SER A 69 4.50 -8.23 -8.13
CA SER A 69 5.78 -8.93 -8.12
C SER A 69 6.63 -8.54 -6.90
N TRP A 70 7.59 -9.39 -6.53
CA TRP A 70 8.57 -9.09 -5.49
C TRP A 70 9.32 -7.78 -5.76
N ALA A 71 9.71 -7.52 -7.03
CA ALA A 71 10.38 -6.29 -7.46
C ALA A 71 9.56 -5.02 -7.13
N PHE A 72 8.24 -5.08 -7.18
CA PHE A 72 7.37 -3.96 -6.79
C PHE A 72 7.60 -3.56 -5.33
N PHE A 73 7.66 -4.55 -4.42
CA PHE A 73 7.87 -4.30 -2.98
C PHE A 73 9.30 -3.89 -2.63
N GLN A 74 10.30 -4.30 -3.42
CA GLN A 74 11.68 -3.86 -3.24
C GLN A 74 11.90 -2.39 -3.61
N ASN A 75 11.09 -1.85 -4.54
CA ASN A 75 11.22 -0.50 -5.06
C ASN A 75 10.34 0.54 -4.34
N ASP A 76 9.55 0.14 -3.34
CA ASP A 76 8.69 1.05 -2.59
C ASP A 76 8.58 0.64 -1.11
N PHE A 77 8.41 1.62 -0.22
CA PHE A 77 8.28 1.37 1.21
C PHE A 77 6.90 0.81 1.55
N ALA A 78 6.85 -0.28 2.32
CA ALA A 78 5.61 -0.94 2.73
C ALA A 78 4.62 0.03 3.42
N GLY A 79 5.11 0.93 4.27
CA GLY A 79 4.30 1.96 4.93
C GLY A 79 3.66 2.94 3.94
N ARG A 80 4.38 3.33 2.88
CA ARG A 80 3.86 4.20 1.82
C ARG A 80 2.77 3.50 1.01
N ILE A 81 3.00 2.25 0.62
CA ILE A 81 2.01 1.43 -0.08
C ILE A 81 0.75 1.26 0.77
N ALA A 82 0.90 0.90 2.05
CA ALA A 82 -0.22 0.72 2.97
C ALA A 82 -1.04 2.01 3.14
N ASN A 83 -0.38 3.16 3.30
CA ASN A 83 -1.04 4.45 3.42
C ASN A 83 -1.86 4.78 2.17
N ARG A 84 -1.32 4.55 0.97
CA ARG A 84 -2.02 4.77 -0.31
C ARG A 84 -3.23 3.87 -0.47
N VAL A 85 -3.11 2.58 -0.15
CA VAL A 85 -4.24 1.63 -0.15
C VAL A 85 -5.35 2.11 0.80
N MET A 86 -4.99 2.62 1.98
CA MET A 86 -5.95 3.06 2.98
C MET A 86 -6.64 4.38 2.62
N GLN A 87 -5.94 5.33 1.99
CA GLN A 87 -6.46 6.67 1.71
C GLN A 87 -7.22 6.77 0.38
N THR A 88 -6.86 6.00 -0.64
CA THR A 88 -7.47 6.09 -1.97
C THR A 88 -8.97 5.80 -1.96
N GLY A 89 -9.42 4.79 -1.19
CA GLY A 89 -10.85 4.45 -1.10
C GLY A 89 -11.73 5.58 -0.56
N PRO A 90 -11.43 6.15 0.61
CA PRO A 90 -12.12 7.32 1.14
C PRO A 90 -12.09 8.53 0.19
N ALA A 91 -10.93 8.82 -0.42
CA ALA A 91 -10.79 9.95 -1.34
C ALA A 91 -11.70 9.81 -2.58
N ILE A 92 -11.78 8.62 -3.19
CA ILE A 92 -12.70 8.35 -4.31
C ILE A 92 -14.15 8.54 -3.87
N ARG A 93 -14.55 7.96 -2.74
CA ARG A 93 -15.90 8.09 -2.21
C ARG A 93 -16.28 9.56 -1.98
N GLU A 94 -15.42 10.31 -1.27
CA GLU A 94 -15.66 11.71 -0.92
C GLU A 94 -15.77 12.57 -2.17
N THR A 95 -14.89 12.37 -3.16
CA THR A 95 -14.95 13.08 -4.45
C THR A 95 -16.25 12.81 -5.17
N LEU A 96 -16.69 11.55 -5.27
CA LEU A 96 -17.94 11.19 -5.95
C LEU A 96 -19.16 11.77 -5.24
N VAL A 97 -19.23 11.61 -3.91
CA VAL A 97 -20.33 12.14 -3.10
C VAL A 97 -20.38 13.67 -3.19
N ALA A 98 -19.24 14.34 -3.05
CA ALA A 98 -19.14 15.79 -3.16
C ALA A 98 -19.58 16.29 -4.55
N LEU A 99 -19.16 15.63 -5.62
CA LEU A 99 -19.53 15.99 -6.99
C LEU A 99 -21.04 15.85 -7.22
N ILE A 100 -21.61 14.69 -6.90
CA ILE A 100 -23.05 14.42 -7.08
C ILE A 100 -23.88 15.40 -6.25
N THR A 101 -23.51 15.60 -4.99
CA THR A 101 -24.24 16.47 -4.08
C THR A 101 -24.15 17.93 -4.53
N SER A 102 -22.97 18.41 -4.92
CA SER A 102 -22.78 19.77 -5.40
C SER A 102 -23.58 20.07 -6.66
N VAL A 103 -23.55 19.16 -7.65
CA VAL A 103 -24.34 19.30 -8.88
C VAL A 103 -25.83 19.30 -8.57
N TRP A 104 -26.29 18.39 -7.72
CA TRP A 104 -27.69 18.29 -7.31
C TRP A 104 -28.18 19.57 -6.62
N TYR A 105 -27.42 20.09 -5.66
CA TYR A 105 -27.78 21.32 -4.95
C TYR A 105 -27.84 22.54 -5.89
N ILE A 106 -26.85 22.68 -6.77
CA ILE A 106 -26.86 23.79 -7.77
C ILE A 106 -28.07 23.68 -8.68
N LEU A 107 -28.37 22.50 -9.23
CA LEU A 107 -29.50 22.29 -10.11
C LEU A 107 -30.83 22.58 -9.41
N VAL A 108 -31.08 21.98 -8.24
CA VAL A 108 -32.35 22.11 -7.54
C VAL A 108 -32.56 23.54 -7.03
N TYR A 109 -31.60 24.09 -6.30
CA TYR A 109 -31.77 25.44 -5.72
C TYR A 109 -31.66 26.55 -6.78
N GLY A 110 -30.77 26.40 -7.76
CA GLY A 110 -30.63 27.36 -8.85
C GLY A 110 -31.86 27.43 -9.74
N THR A 111 -32.35 26.26 -10.20
CA THR A 111 -33.56 26.22 -11.04
C THR A 111 -34.79 26.65 -10.26
N SER A 112 -34.98 26.25 -9.03
CA SER A 112 -36.11 26.68 -8.18
C SER A 112 -36.11 28.17 -7.95
N ALA A 113 -34.97 28.79 -7.68
CA ALA A 113 -34.87 30.23 -7.49
C ALA A 113 -35.16 30.97 -8.80
N LEU A 114 -34.63 30.50 -9.94
CA LEU A 114 -34.94 31.09 -11.27
C LEU A 114 -36.42 31.00 -11.60
N ILE A 115 -37.05 29.84 -11.41
CA ILE A 115 -38.49 29.64 -11.67
C ILE A 115 -39.32 30.58 -10.79
N LEU A 116 -39.05 30.63 -9.47
CA LEU A 116 -39.81 31.45 -8.53
C LEU A 116 -39.65 32.95 -8.77
N LEU A 117 -38.44 33.41 -9.10
CA LEU A 117 -38.21 34.82 -9.42
C LEU A 117 -38.83 35.21 -10.79
N SER A 118 -38.66 34.36 -11.82
CA SER A 118 -39.24 34.58 -13.14
C SER A 118 -40.77 34.54 -13.17
N SER A 119 -41.38 33.73 -12.29
CA SER A 119 -42.85 33.67 -12.18
C SER A 119 -43.46 34.92 -11.56
N ALA A 120 -42.69 35.66 -10.75
CA ALA A 120 -43.12 36.94 -10.21
C ALA A 120 -42.90 38.09 -11.20
N ASP A 121 -41.69 38.20 -11.75
CA ASP A 121 -41.32 39.07 -12.86
C ASP A 121 -40.04 38.55 -13.51
N PRO A 122 -39.98 38.35 -14.85
CA PRO A 122 -38.80 37.85 -15.55
C PRO A 122 -37.53 38.68 -15.32
N VAL A 123 -37.66 39.97 -15.06
CA VAL A 123 -36.56 40.90 -14.83
C VAL A 123 -35.86 40.58 -13.48
N LEU A 124 -36.60 40.06 -12.49
CA LEU A 124 -36.03 39.65 -11.19
C LEU A 124 -35.06 38.47 -11.30
N ALA A 125 -35.16 37.67 -12.36
CA ALA A 125 -34.23 36.58 -12.57
C ALA A 125 -32.84 37.03 -13.10
N LEU A 126 -32.75 38.25 -13.69
CA LEU A 126 -31.55 38.77 -14.35
C LEU A 126 -30.29 38.77 -13.43
N PRO A 127 -30.34 39.28 -12.20
CA PRO A 127 -29.17 39.25 -11.31
C PRO A 127 -28.68 37.83 -11.02
N VAL A 128 -29.58 36.85 -10.89
CA VAL A 128 -29.25 35.46 -10.65
C VAL A 128 -28.61 34.81 -11.88
N VAL A 129 -29.11 35.12 -13.08
CA VAL A 129 -28.52 34.65 -14.35
C VAL A 129 -27.12 35.22 -14.55
N LEU A 130 -26.94 36.52 -14.33
CA LEU A 130 -25.62 37.17 -14.42
C LEU A 130 -24.66 36.61 -13.40
N TRP A 131 -25.13 36.37 -12.18
CA TRP A 131 -24.33 35.69 -11.14
C TRP A 131 -23.89 34.30 -11.58
N PHE A 132 -24.80 33.50 -12.14
CA PHE A 132 -24.51 32.15 -12.61
C PHE A 132 -23.46 32.15 -13.73
N LEU A 133 -23.56 33.05 -14.69
CA LEU A 133 -22.56 33.23 -15.75
C LEU A 133 -21.21 33.64 -15.18
N GLY A 134 -21.19 34.61 -14.26
CA GLY A 134 -19.96 35.01 -13.54
C GLY A 134 -19.34 33.88 -12.74
N TYR A 135 -20.17 33.06 -12.07
CA TYR A 135 -19.73 31.89 -11.33
C TYR A 135 -19.11 30.83 -12.25
N LEU A 136 -19.70 30.55 -13.40
CA LEU A 136 -19.13 29.63 -14.41
C LEU A 136 -17.78 30.11 -14.94
N VAL A 137 -17.66 31.42 -15.24
CA VAL A 137 -16.39 32.03 -15.66
C VAL A 137 -15.33 31.88 -14.56
N MET A 138 -15.70 32.18 -13.32
CA MET A 138 -14.82 32.06 -12.16
C MET A 138 -14.33 30.62 -11.99
N LEU A 139 -15.23 29.63 -12.08
CA LEU A 139 -14.86 28.21 -12.01
C LEU A 139 -13.89 27.83 -13.13
N ARG A 140 -14.18 28.22 -14.38
CA ARG A 140 -13.34 27.90 -15.54
C ARG A 140 -11.92 28.48 -15.43
N VAL A 141 -11.77 29.65 -14.80
CA VAL A 141 -10.49 30.36 -14.68
C VAL A 141 -9.69 29.89 -13.44
N LEU A 142 -10.35 29.76 -12.29
CA LEU A 142 -9.65 29.51 -11.03
C LEU A 142 -9.47 28.01 -10.73
N VAL A 143 -10.44 27.17 -11.10
CA VAL A 143 -10.40 25.73 -10.82
C VAL A 143 -9.16 25.02 -11.40
N PRO A 144 -8.75 25.22 -12.66
CA PRO A 144 -7.53 24.61 -13.17
C PRO A 144 -6.28 25.06 -12.40
N ARG A 145 -6.20 26.34 -12.03
CA ARG A 145 -5.09 26.88 -11.23
C ARG A 145 -5.05 26.28 -9.83
N MET A 146 -6.23 26.09 -9.21
CA MET A 146 -6.33 25.43 -7.89
C MET A 146 -5.84 23.97 -7.97
N ARG A 147 -6.24 23.26 -9.03
CA ARG A 147 -5.77 21.88 -9.27
C ARG A 147 -4.23 21.81 -9.36
N ASP A 148 -3.62 22.69 -10.16
CA ASP A 148 -2.18 22.67 -10.37
C ASP A 148 -1.43 23.04 -9.08
N ARG A 149 -1.94 23.97 -8.27
CA ARG A 149 -1.39 24.30 -6.95
C ARG A 149 -1.58 23.15 -5.94
N SER A 150 -2.74 22.49 -5.95
CA SER A 150 -3.00 21.33 -5.10
C SER A 150 -2.04 20.18 -5.40
N LYS A 151 -1.74 19.93 -6.69
CA LYS A 151 -0.74 18.95 -7.11
C LYS A 151 0.64 19.27 -6.53
N ALA A 152 1.10 20.52 -6.66
CA ALA A 152 2.40 20.94 -6.11
C ALA A 152 2.47 20.78 -4.58
N VAL A 153 1.39 21.10 -3.86
CA VAL A 153 1.29 20.90 -2.40
C VAL A 153 1.37 19.41 -2.04
N SER A 154 0.70 18.54 -2.80
CA SER A 154 0.75 17.09 -2.59
C SER A 154 2.16 16.53 -2.80
N GLU A 155 2.86 16.95 -3.84
CA GLU A 155 4.25 16.59 -4.10
C GLU A 155 5.18 17.05 -2.96
N GLY A 156 5.03 18.30 -2.50
CA GLY A 156 5.77 18.82 -1.34
C GLY A 156 5.49 18.05 -0.05
N ARG A 157 4.24 17.66 0.19
CA ARG A 157 3.85 16.81 1.34
C ARG A 157 4.49 15.43 1.26
N SER A 158 4.52 14.83 0.09
CA SER A 158 5.16 13.52 -0.12
C SER A 158 6.66 13.57 0.14
N MET A 159 7.34 14.64 -0.31
CA MET A 159 8.76 14.87 -0.04
C MET A 159 9.02 15.04 1.46
N LEU A 160 8.23 15.88 2.16
CA LEU A 160 8.34 16.08 3.60
C LEU A 160 8.14 14.76 4.37
N THR A 161 7.08 14.01 4.03
CA THR A 161 6.81 12.70 4.63
C THR A 161 7.98 11.74 4.38
N GLY A 162 8.56 11.75 3.17
CA GLY A 162 9.72 10.93 2.83
C GLY A 162 10.92 11.21 3.72
N ARG A 163 11.28 12.49 3.94
CA ARG A 163 12.39 12.89 4.82
C ARG A 163 12.15 12.49 6.29
N ILE A 164 10.93 12.68 6.80
CA ILE A 164 10.58 12.28 8.18
C ILE A 164 10.68 10.76 8.34
N VAL A 165 10.14 10.00 7.39
CA VAL A 165 10.20 8.53 7.42
C VAL A 165 11.64 8.03 7.34
N ASP A 166 12.48 8.65 6.52
CA ASP A 166 13.90 8.33 6.42
C ASP A 166 14.62 8.51 7.76
N SER A 167 14.44 9.70 8.39
CA SER A 167 15.00 9.99 9.71
C SER A 167 14.58 8.97 10.77
N TYR A 168 13.31 8.58 10.80
CA TYR A 168 12.78 7.65 11.81
C TYR A 168 13.18 6.20 11.53
N THR A 169 13.25 5.80 10.28
CA THR A 169 13.72 4.46 9.89
C THR A 169 15.19 4.27 10.26
N ASN A 170 16.00 5.32 10.10
CA ASN A 170 17.43 5.33 10.39
C ASN A 170 17.76 5.98 11.74
N ILE A 171 16.81 6.02 12.69
CA ILE A 171 16.97 6.76 13.96
C ILE A 171 18.19 6.32 14.77
N LEU A 172 18.56 5.04 14.70
CA LEU A 172 19.76 4.53 15.35
C LEU A 172 21.02 5.23 14.82
N THR A 173 21.13 5.39 13.50
CA THR A 173 22.24 6.10 12.84
C THR A 173 22.28 7.57 13.29
N VAL A 174 21.13 8.25 13.26
CA VAL A 174 21.03 9.65 13.74
C VAL A 174 21.49 9.78 15.18
N LYS A 175 21.13 8.83 16.06
CA LYS A 175 21.54 8.84 17.48
C LYS A 175 23.01 8.49 17.67
N LEU A 176 23.54 7.51 16.95
CA LEU A 176 24.94 7.07 17.04
C LEU A 176 25.92 8.19 16.62
N PHE A 177 25.59 8.92 15.56
CA PHE A 177 26.43 9.99 15.04
C PHE A 177 26.17 11.35 15.71
N ALA A 178 25.23 11.44 16.66
CA ALA A 178 24.82 12.66 17.38
C ALA A 178 24.48 13.85 16.46
N ARG A 179 23.91 13.57 15.28
CA ARG A 179 23.61 14.55 14.23
C ARG A 179 22.18 15.10 14.28
N ALA A 180 21.59 15.23 15.47
CA ALA A 180 20.22 15.67 15.63
C ALA A 180 19.96 17.08 15.05
N ARG A 181 20.94 18.00 15.13
CA ARG A 181 20.79 19.37 14.61
C ARG A 181 20.76 19.41 13.07
N GLU A 182 21.59 18.64 12.43
CA GLU A 182 21.63 18.51 10.97
C GLU A 182 20.35 17.87 10.45
N GLU A 183 19.84 16.86 11.15
CA GLU A 183 18.60 16.19 10.83
C GLU A 183 17.39 17.13 11.01
N ASP A 184 17.37 17.91 12.09
CA ASP A 184 16.36 18.95 12.31
C ASP A 184 16.37 19.98 11.16
N ALA A 185 17.55 20.41 10.70
CA ALA A 185 17.69 21.35 9.59
C ALA A 185 17.19 20.73 8.27
N TYR A 186 17.50 19.45 8.03
CA TYR A 186 17.07 18.71 6.83
C TYR A 186 15.55 18.57 6.73
N VAL A 187 14.88 18.27 7.85
CA VAL A 187 13.42 18.18 7.90
C VAL A 187 12.78 19.58 7.86
N ARG A 188 13.38 20.57 8.54
CA ARG A 188 12.89 21.97 8.53
C ARG A 188 12.89 22.56 7.12
N ASP A 189 13.94 22.34 6.32
CA ASP A 189 13.99 22.77 4.93
C ASP A 189 12.80 22.20 4.12
N ALA A 190 12.44 20.92 4.31
CA ALA A 190 11.26 20.34 3.66
C ALA A 190 9.95 20.95 4.15
N ILE A 191 9.85 21.30 5.45
CA ILE A 191 8.68 21.98 6.02
C ILE A 191 8.54 23.36 5.38
N ASP A 192 9.63 24.11 5.28
CA ASP A 192 9.63 25.46 4.72
C ASP A 192 9.24 25.45 3.23
N GLN A 193 9.79 24.53 2.45
CA GLN A 193 9.39 24.32 1.04
C GLN A 193 7.92 23.95 0.90
N HIS A 194 7.41 23.00 1.69
CA HIS A 194 6.00 22.63 1.70
C HIS A 194 5.12 23.83 2.11
N THR A 195 5.53 24.60 3.11
CA THR A 195 4.81 25.78 3.61
C THR A 195 4.67 26.85 2.52
N GLU A 196 5.72 27.10 1.74
CA GLU A 196 5.67 28.05 0.62
C GLU A 196 4.69 27.62 -0.46
N LEU A 197 4.72 26.33 -0.86
CA LEU A 197 3.76 25.77 -1.79
C LEU A 197 2.33 25.88 -1.25
N PHE A 198 2.14 25.61 0.03
CA PHE A 198 0.84 25.67 0.69
C PHE A 198 0.32 27.12 0.76
N TYR A 199 1.17 28.12 1.07
CA TYR A 199 0.79 29.53 0.97
C TYR A 199 0.36 29.92 -0.44
N GLY A 200 1.02 29.42 -1.48
CA GLY A 200 0.60 29.61 -2.86
C GLY A 200 -0.81 29.11 -3.14
N SER A 201 -1.19 27.97 -2.58
CA SER A 201 -2.55 27.41 -2.67
C SER A 201 -3.55 28.23 -1.85
N LEU A 202 -3.21 28.63 -0.62
CA LEU A 202 -4.08 29.42 0.26
C LEU A 202 -4.38 30.82 -0.30
N ARG A 203 -3.39 31.46 -0.93
CA ARG A 203 -3.60 32.76 -1.61
C ARG A 203 -4.62 32.64 -2.74
N LEU A 204 -4.56 31.57 -3.52
CA LEU A 204 -5.51 31.31 -4.58
C LEU A 204 -6.91 31.01 -4.03
N ASN A 205 -7.01 30.27 -2.93
CA ASN A 205 -8.27 30.02 -2.24
C ASN A 205 -8.86 31.32 -1.67
N THR A 206 -8.03 32.20 -1.11
CA THR A 206 -8.47 33.53 -0.66
C THR A 206 -9.00 34.37 -1.83
N LEU A 207 -8.30 34.37 -2.98
CA LEU A 207 -8.78 35.07 -4.18
C LEU A 207 -10.11 34.52 -4.66
N PHE A 208 -10.27 33.18 -4.69
CA PHE A 208 -11.52 32.52 -5.06
C PHE A 208 -12.66 32.95 -4.12
N SER A 209 -12.44 32.94 -2.82
CA SER A 209 -13.40 33.34 -1.80
C SER A 209 -13.78 34.83 -1.92
N PHE A 210 -12.81 35.70 -2.21
CA PHE A 210 -13.05 37.11 -2.45
C PHE A 210 -13.91 37.36 -3.69
N CYS A 211 -13.57 36.73 -4.83
CA CYS A 211 -14.35 36.84 -6.06
C CYS A 211 -15.79 36.32 -5.86
N LEU A 212 -15.94 35.18 -5.19
CA LEU A 212 -17.24 34.60 -4.88
C LEU A 212 -18.07 35.52 -3.97
N SER A 213 -17.46 36.06 -2.91
CA SER A 213 -18.14 37.00 -2.00
C SER A 213 -18.60 38.26 -2.70
N THR A 214 -17.76 38.81 -3.59
CA THR A 214 -18.12 39.99 -4.42
C THR A 214 -19.28 39.69 -5.35
N LEU A 215 -19.22 38.53 -6.03
CA LEU A 215 -20.29 38.09 -6.94
C LEU A 215 -21.61 37.86 -6.18
N ASN A 216 -21.53 37.26 -5.00
CA ASN A 216 -22.68 37.08 -4.11
C ASN A 216 -23.28 38.41 -3.65
N ALA A 217 -22.44 39.37 -3.24
CA ALA A 217 -22.89 40.71 -2.84
C ALA A 217 -23.61 41.44 -3.98
N MET A 218 -23.02 41.37 -5.20
CA MET A 218 -23.67 41.96 -6.40
C MET A 218 -25.03 41.31 -6.67
N MET A 219 -25.16 40.01 -6.56
CA MET A 219 -26.43 39.31 -6.77
C MET A 219 -27.46 39.70 -5.72
N VAL A 220 -27.14 39.67 -4.44
CA VAL A 220 -28.10 40.01 -3.37
C VAL A 220 -28.54 41.45 -3.47
N THR A 221 -27.60 42.40 -3.66
CA THR A 221 -27.89 43.83 -3.79
C THR A 221 -28.69 44.10 -5.08
N GLY A 222 -28.32 43.47 -6.19
CA GLY A 222 -29.03 43.61 -7.47
C GLY A 222 -30.45 43.06 -7.40
N THR A 223 -30.65 41.86 -6.84
CA THR A 223 -31.96 41.24 -6.66
C THR A 223 -32.86 42.06 -5.73
N GLY A 224 -32.31 42.50 -4.59
CA GLY A 224 -33.04 43.31 -3.61
C GLY A 224 -33.40 44.69 -4.17
N GLY A 225 -32.41 45.38 -4.78
CA GLY A 225 -32.61 46.68 -5.37
C GLY A 225 -33.63 46.66 -6.50
N LEU A 226 -33.53 45.64 -7.39
CA LEU A 226 -34.48 45.47 -8.50
C LEU A 226 -35.88 45.12 -8.01
N ALA A 227 -36.01 44.29 -6.97
CA ALA A 227 -37.30 43.98 -6.35
C ALA A 227 -37.97 45.23 -5.77
N LEU A 228 -37.22 46.14 -5.13
CA LEU A 228 -37.70 47.40 -4.58
C LEU A 228 -38.15 48.35 -5.72
N VAL A 229 -37.37 48.47 -6.81
CA VAL A 229 -37.72 49.29 -7.97
C VAL A 229 -39.01 48.81 -8.64
N LEU A 230 -39.16 47.53 -8.88
CA LEU A 230 -40.36 46.94 -9.47
C LEU A 230 -41.59 47.09 -8.55
N TRP A 231 -41.38 47.01 -7.23
CA TRP A 231 -42.46 47.27 -6.27
C TRP A 231 -42.91 48.73 -6.30
N THR A 232 -41.99 49.70 -6.32
CA THR A 232 -42.38 51.14 -6.44
C THR A 232 -43.10 51.46 -7.76
N GLN A 233 -42.88 50.64 -8.81
CA GLN A 233 -43.60 50.72 -10.10
C GLN A 233 -44.94 49.99 -10.08
N GLY A 234 -45.32 49.32 -8.98
CA GLY A 234 -46.55 48.55 -8.88
C GLY A 234 -46.55 47.25 -9.69
N LYS A 235 -45.37 46.77 -10.16
CA LYS A 235 -45.26 45.55 -10.97
C LYS A 235 -45.20 44.28 -10.16
N VAL A 236 -44.76 44.36 -8.91
CA VAL A 236 -44.66 43.22 -8.00
C VAL A 236 -45.24 43.56 -6.63
N GLU A 237 -45.74 42.54 -5.94
CA GLU A 237 -46.33 42.66 -4.60
C GLU A 237 -45.25 42.72 -3.51
N VAL A 238 -45.60 43.18 -2.30
CA VAL A 238 -44.71 43.17 -1.10
C VAL A 238 -44.22 41.76 -0.78
N GLY A 239 -45.07 40.75 -1.01
CA GLY A 239 -44.71 39.34 -0.84
C GLY A 239 -43.56 38.86 -1.74
N THR A 240 -43.45 39.43 -2.96
CA THR A 240 -42.36 39.16 -3.88
C THR A 240 -41.04 39.74 -3.38
N VAL A 241 -41.05 40.99 -2.87
CA VAL A 241 -39.86 41.58 -2.25
C VAL A 241 -39.37 40.75 -1.03
N ALA A 242 -40.31 40.34 -0.18
CA ALA A 242 -40.04 39.50 0.99
C ALA A 242 -39.55 38.09 0.61
N MET A 243 -39.80 37.59 -0.60
CA MET A 243 -39.35 36.33 -1.12
C MET A 243 -37.95 36.44 -1.79
N ALA A 244 -37.71 37.53 -2.51
CA ALA A 244 -36.51 37.70 -3.35
C ALA A 244 -35.20 37.63 -2.54
N LEU A 245 -35.12 38.33 -1.40
CA LEU A 245 -33.92 38.35 -0.56
C LEU A 245 -33.58 37.00 0.06
N PRO A 246 -34.53 36.25 0.71
CA PRO A 246 -34.22 34.90 1.19
C PRO A 246 -33.82 33.92 0.10
N LEU A 247 -34.39 34.01 -1.13
CA LEU A 247 -33.97 33.18 -2.26
C LEU A 247 -32.54 33.50 -2.70
N ALA A 248 -32.19 34.78 -2.82
CA ALA A 248 -30.83 35.20 -3.13
C ALA A 248 -29.85 34.73 -2.05
N TRP A 249 -30.21 34.85 -0.77
CA TRP A 249 -29.36 34.36 0.35
C TRP A 249 -29.20 32.84 0.37
N GLN A 250 -30.23 32.11 -0.05
CA GLN A 250 -30.13 30.65 -0.19
C GLN A 250 -29.12 30.25 -1.28
N ILE A 251 -29.09 30.99 -2.40
CA ILE A 251 -28.08 30.78 -3.46
C ILE A 251 -26.67 31.05 -2.92
N VAL A 252 -26.49 32.13 -2.14
CA VAL A 252 -25.19 32.45 -1.48
C VAL A 252 -24.72 31.32 -0.61
N ASN A 253 -25.59 30.74 0.25
CA ASN A 253 -25.26 29.63 1.13
C ASN A 253 -24.86 28.37 0.34
N VAL A 254 -25.62 28.04 -0.73
CA VAL A 254 -25.28 26.90 -1.60
C VAL A 254 -23.96 27.13 -2.31
N ALA A 255 -23.73 28.33 -2.84
CA ALA A 255 -22.47 28.68 -3.51
C ALA A 255 -21.25 28.58 -2.57
N GLY A 256 -21.37 29.10 -1.34
CA GLY A 256 -20.32 29.00 -0.33
C GLY A 256 -19.99 27.55 0.04
N TRP A 257 -21.02 26.71 0.23
CA TRP A 257 -20.83 25.29 0.49
C TRP A 257 -20.18 24.56 -0.70
N VAL A 258 -20.64 24.83 -1.95
CA VAL A 258 -20.03 24.25 -3.15
C VAL A 258 -18.59 24.66 -3.31
N ALA A 259 -18.23 25.90 -2.96
CA ALA A 259 -16.84 26.35 -2.98
C ALA A 259 -15.92 25.51 -2.07
N LEU A 260 -16.38 25.18 -0.87
CA LEU A 260 -15.67 24.27 0.04
C LEU A 260 -15.55 22.85 -0.55
N GLN A 261 -16.62 22.35 -1.17
CA GLN A 261 -16.58 21.03 -1.82
C GLN A 261 -15.60 20.97 -2.98
N VAL A 262 -15.51 22.04 -3.78
CA VAL A 262 -14.54 22.13 -4.89
C VAL A 262 -13.11 22.01 -4.36
N THR A 263 -12.76 22.69 -3.30
CA THR A 263 -11.43 22.57 -2.67
C THR A 263 -11.15 21.13 -2.21
N SER A 264 -12.10 20.52 -1.50
CA SER A 264 -11.98 19.13 -1.02
C SER A 264 -11.87 18.12 -2.19
N ILE A 265 -12.63 18.32 -3.27
CA ILE A 265 -12.54 17.49 -4.49
C ILE A 265 -11.11 17.48 -5.04
N PHE A 266 -10.45 18.67 -5.14
CA PHE A 266 -9.08 18.74 -5.67
C PHE A 266 -8.05 18.12 -4.75
N GLU A 267 -8.18 18.30 -3.43
CA GLU A 267 -7.32 17.60 -2.46
C GLU A 267 -7.44 16.09 -2.60
N ASN A 268 -8.66 15.58 -2.68
CA ASN A 268 -8.91 14.16 -2.86
C ASN A 268 -8.45 13.64 -4.23
N ILE A 269 -8.57 14.41 -5.31
CA ILE A 269 -8.03 14.04 -6.63
C ILE A 269 -6.50 13.87 -6.55
N GLY A 270 -5.78 14.73 -5.82
CA GLY A 270 -4.36 14.57 -5.57
C GLY A 270 -4.04 13.23 -4.90
N VAL A 271 -4.77 12.88 -3.83
CA VAL A 271 -4.64 11.59 -3.13
C VAL A 271 -4.95 10.40 -4.05
N ILE A 272 -6.00 10.51 -4.87
CA ILE A 272 -6.37 9.47 -5.84
C ILE A 272 -5.26 9.26 -6.88
N GLN A 273 -4.74 10.34 -7.48
CA GLN A 273 -3.67 10.26 -8.48
C GLN A 273 -2.41 9.61 -7.89
N GLU A 274 -2.00 10.02 -6.72
CA GLU A 274 -0.85 9.45 -6.01
C GLU A 274 -1.06 7.96 -5.67
N GLY A 275 -2.26 7.60 -5.21
CA GLY A 275 -2.66 6.22 -4.97
C GLY A 275 -2.62 5.38 -6.25
N MET A 276 -3.20 5.88 -7.34
CA MET A 276 -3.24 5.18 -8.63
C MET A 276 -1.86 4.97 -9.24
N MET A 277 -0.93 5.93 -9.13
CA MET A 277 0.46 5.78 -9.61
C MET A 277 1.19 4.61 -8.94
N THR A 278 0.80 4.26 -7.73
CA THR A 278 1.38 3.11 -7.00
C THR A 278 0.57 1.84 -7.21
N ILE A 279 -0.76 1.90 -7.03
CA ILE A 279 -1.62 0.72 -7.00
C ILE A 279 -1.90 0.18 -8.41
N ALA A 280 -2.16 1.05 -9.39
CA ALA A 280 -2.59 0.66 -10.74
C ALA A 280 -1.43 0.25 -11.67
N ARG A 281 -0.28 -0.15 -11.11
CA ARG A 281 0.81 -0.72 -11.94
C ARG A 281 0.40 -2.09 -12.44
N PRO A 282 0.65 -2.43 -13.73
CA PRO A 282 0.39 -3.77 -14.23
C PRO A 282 1.09 -4.83 -13.38
N ILE A 283 0.44 -5.95 -13.13
CA ILE A 283 1.08 -7.09 -12.47
C ILE A 283 2.08 -7.67 -13.47
N ALA A 284 3.37 -7.63 -13.11
CA ALA A 284 4.46 -8.03 -14.01
C ALA A 284 4.53 -9.55 -14.23
N LEU A 285 4.16 -10.33 -13.20
CA LEU A 285 4.22 -11.80 -13.22
C LEU A 285 2.79 -12.35 -13.14
N ILE A 286 2.28 -12.81 -14.27
CA ILE A 286 0.92 -13.39 -14.37
C ILE A 286 1.05 -14.86 -14.77
N ASP A 287 0.32 -15.73 -14.09
CA ASP A 287 0.21 -17.11 -14.52
C ASP A 287 -0.59 -17.20 -15.82
N ARG A 288 -0.24 -18.15 -16.68
CA ARG A 288 -1.02 -18.40 -17.90
C ARG A 288 -2.45 -18.77 -17.53
N PRO A 289 -3.44 -18.38 -18.33
CA PRO A 289 -4.78 -18.92 -18.17
C PRO A 289 -4.71 -20.46 -18.14
N ASP A 290 -5.41 -21.08 -17.19
CA ASP A 290 -5.46 -22.54 -17.02
C ASP A 290 -4.09 -23.22 -16.74
N ALA A 291 -3.11 -22.48 -16.22
CA ALA A 291 -1.84 -23.05 -15.80
C ALA A 291 -2.05 -24.19 -14.79
N PRO A 292 -1.49 -25.39 -15.04
CA PRO A 292 -1.62 -26.52 -14.12
C PRO A 292 -0.82 -26.27 -12.83
N SER A 293 -1.14 -27.05 -11.80
CA SER A 293 -0.33 -27.09 -10.59
C SER A 293 0.93 -27.91 -10.82
N LEU A 294 2.08 -27.44 -10.32
CA LEU A 294 3.33 -28.20 -10.32
C LEU A 294 3.18 -29.43 -9.41
N ASN A 295 3.55 -30.59 -9.91
CA ASN A 295 3.62 -31.82 -9.13
C ASN A 295 5.08 -32.33 -9.10
N VAL A 296 5.71 -32.25 -7.93
CA VAL A 296 7.08 -32.72 -7.72
C VAL A 296 7.07 -34.13 -7.16
N THR A 297 7.66 -35.06 -7.90
CA THR A 297 7.75 -36.49 -7.53
C THR A 297 9.16 -36.92 -7.13
N ARG A 298 10.18 -36.41 -7.82
CA ARG A 298 11.58 -36.75 -7.60
C ARG A 298 12.40 -35.56 -7.14
N GLY A 299 12.05 -34.35 -7.57
CA GLY A 299 12.74 -33.11 -7.24
C GLY A 299 13.99 -32.85 -8.08
N GLU A 300 14.03 -33.33 -9.34
CA GLU A 300 15.06 -32.96 -10.29
C GLU A 300 14.87 -31.51 -10.74
N ILE A 301 15.97 -30.72 -10.79
CA ILE A 301 15.92 -29.32 -11.25
C ILE A 301 16.90 -29.15 -12.40
N VAL A 302 16.43 -28.58 -13.52
CA VAL A 302 17.24 -28.35 -14.71
C VAL A 302 17.13 -26.89 -15.15
N PHE A 303 18.27 -26.23 -15.27
CA PHE A 303 18.41 -24.92 -15.90
C PHE A 303 19.00 -25.14 -17.31
N GLU A 304 18.31 -24.65 -18.34
CA GLU A 304 18.73 -24.80 -19.74
C GLU A 304 18.90 -23.42 -20.38
N ASP A 305 20.14 -23.07 -20.72
CA ASP A 305 20.59 -21.80 -21.35
C ASP A 305 19.93 -20.55 -20.72
N VAL A 306 19.86 -20.51 -19.40
CA VAL A 306 19.14 -19.46 -18.68
C VAL A 306 19.89 -18.15 -18.77
N ARG A 307 19.18 -17.07 -19.20
CA ARG A 307 19.67 -15.70 -19.29
C ARG A 307 18.77 -14.74 -18.56
N PHE A 308 19.39 -13.80 -17.82
CA PHE A 308 18.65 -12.80 -17.05
C PHE A 308 19.54 -11.62 -16.61
N GLY A 309 19.02 -10.35 -16.67
CA GLY A 309 19.81 -9.14 -16.43
C GLY A 309 19.18 -8.04 -15.58
N TYR A 310 17.99 -8.20 -14.99
CA TYR A 310 17.26 -7.13 -14.28
C TYR A 310 17.04 -5.88 -15.13
N GLY A 311 16.87 -6.02 -16.46
CA GLY A 311 16.72 -4.91 -17.39
C GLY A 311 18.02 -4.14 -17.65
N ARG A 312 19.20 -4.72 -17.34
CA ARG A 312 20.52 -4.16 -17.64
C ARG A 312 21.05 -4.77 -18.94
N GLU A 313 21.79 -3.99 -19.73
CA GLU A 313 22.43 -4.48 -20.97
C GLU A 313 23.45 -5.61 -20.73
N SER A 314 24.15 -5.57 -19.59
CA SER A 314 25.00 -6.69 -19.15
C SER A 314 24.20 -7.65 -18.29
N GLY A 315 23.93 -8.87 -18.79
CA GLY A 315 23.22 -9.92 -18.05
C GLY A 315 23.89 -10.24 -16.71
N VAL A 316 23.06 -10.59 -15.71
CA VAL A 316 23.53 -11.08 -14.39
C VAL A 316 23.72 -12.59 -14.42
N ILE A 317 22.92 -13.30 -15.21
CA ILE A 317 23.04 -14.72 -15.55
C ILE A 317 23.14 -14.80 -17.07
N ASP A 318 24.14 -15.55 -17.59
CA ASP A 318 24.44 -15.61 -19.00
C ASP A 318 24.72 -17.05 -19.43
N GLY A 319 23.69 -17.72 -20.00
CA GLY A 319 23.76 -19.07 -20.53
C GLY A 319 23.98 -20.13 -19.45
N LEU A 320 23.32 -20.02 -18.30
CA LEU A 320 23.45 -20.97 -17.20
C LEU A 320 22.82 -22.31 -17.55
N ASN A 321 23.66 -23.37 -17.57
CA ASN A 321 23.24 -24.75 -17.71
C ASN A 321 23.61 -25.51 -16.43
N LEU A 322 22.61 -26.03 -15.71
CA LEU A 322 22.78 -26.72 -14.44
C LEU A 322 21.71 -27.79 -14.25
N THR A 323 22.11 -29.02 -13.98
CA THR A 323 21.21 -30.09 -13.55
C THR A 323 21.51 -30.47 -12.12
N VAL A 324 20.47 -30.45 -11.27
CA VAL A 324 20.51 -30.94 -9.89
C VAL A 324 19.69 -32.24 -9.83
N LYS A 325 20.35 -33.32 -9.45
CA LYS A 325 19.72 -34.65 -9.41
C LYS A 325 18.72 -34.75 -8.24
N PRO A 326 17.73 -35.67 -8.34
CA PRO A 326 16.85 -35.94 -7.21
C PRO A 326 17.61 -36.27 -5.93
N GLY A 327 17.30 -35.56 -4.84
CA GLY A 327 17.94 -35.74 -3.54
C GLY A 327 19.37 -35.23 -3.43
N GLU A 328 19.96 -34.67 -4.49
CA GLU A 328 21.31 -34.08 -4.49
C GLU A 328 21.33 -32.77 -3.70
N LYS A 329 22.41 -32.58 -2.94
CA LYS A 329 22.69 -31.35 -2.20
C LYS A 329 23.79 -30.58 -2.88
N ILE A 330 23.47 -29.43 -3.52
CA ILE A 330 24.48 -28.59 -4.18
C ILE A 330 24.73 -27.32 -3.40
N GLY A 331 25.99 -26.87 -3.43
CA GLY A 331 26.42 -25.58 -2.87
C GLY A 331 26.74 -24.59 -3.99
N LEU A 332 26.05 -23.44 -4.01
CA LEU A 332 26.38 -22.32 -4.90
C LEU A 332 27.43 -21.43 -4.23
N ILE A 333 28.61 -21.34 -4.82
CA ILE A 333 29.77 -20.59 -4.33
C ILE A 333 30.16 -19.51 -5.34
N GLY A 334 30.73 -18.42 -4.87
CA GLY A 334 31.21 -17.33 -5.74
C GLY A 334 31.27 -16.00 -5.00
N ARG A 335 31.92 -15.03 -5.60
CA ARG A 335 32.05 -13.67 -5.05
C ARG A 335 30.67 -13.00 -4.90
N SER A 336 30.63 -11.94 -4.09
CA SER A 336 29.43 -11.07 -4.06
C SER A 336 29.15 -10.55 -5.47
N GLY A 337 27.87 -10.59 -5.90
CA GLY A 337 27.48 -10.20 -7.26
C GLY A 337 27.68 -11.27 -8.35
N ALA A 338 28.15 -12.49 -8.02
CA ALA A 338 28.32 -13.56 -9.01
C ALA A 338 27.02 -14.15 -9.58
N GLY A 339 25.84 -13.80 -9.01
CA GLY A 339 24.54 -14.27 -9.49
C GLY A 339 23.87 -15.35 -8.62
N LYS A 340 24.46 -15.76 -7.47
CA LYS A 340 23.92 -16.83 -6.61
C LYS A 340 22.47 -16.62 -6.18
N SER A 341 22.17 -15.48 -5.58
CA SER A 341 20.81 -15.14 -5.14
C SER A 341 19.85 -14.95 -6.34
N THR A 342 20.37 -14.54 -7.50
CA THR A 342 19.59 -14.44 -8.73
C THR A 342 19.13 -15.81 -9.21
N VAL A 343 20.01 -16.84 -9.21
CA VAL A 343 19.64 -18.23 -9.55
C VAL A 343 18.48 -18.72 -8.70
N VAL A 344 18.55 -18.46 -7.38
CA VAL A 344 17.46 -18.82 -6.43
C VAL A 344 16.19 -18.05 -6.71
N ASN A 345 16.27 -16.74 -6.96
CA ASN A 345 15.11 -15.91 -7.27
C ASN A 345 14.41 -16.33 -8.57
N LEU A 346 15.18 -16.77 -9.57
CA LEU A 346 14.65 -17.31 -10.82
C LEU A 346 13.98 -18.67 -10.62
N LEU A 347 14.54 -19.56 -9.79
CA LEU A 347 13.94 -20.83 -9.43
C LEU A 347 12.59 -20.64 -8.71
N LEU A 348 12.49 -19.63 -7.83
CA LEU A 348 11.25 -19.25 -7.14
C LEU A 348 10.27 -18.48 -8.04
N ARG A 349 10.67 -18.22 -9.28
CA ARG A 349 9.92 -17.39 -10.23
C ARG A 349 9.48 -16.06 -9.59
N PHE A 350 10.44 -15.33 -8.99
CA PHE A 350 10.24 -13.94 -8.60
C PHE A 350 10.43 -12.98 -9.78
N PHE A 351 11.05 -13.47 -10.85
CA PHE A 351 11.25 -12.81 -12.14
C PHE A 351 11.06 -13.85 -13.24
N ASP A 352 10.53 -13.46 -14.39
CA ASP A 352 10.54 -14.28 -15.59
C ASP A 352 11.91 -14.19 -16.29
N LEU A 353 12.31 -15.25 -16.99
CA LEU A 353 13.57 -15.31 -17.71
C LEU A 353 13.54 -14.41 -18.95
N GLU A 354 14.70 -13.91 -19.36
CA GLU A 354 14.86 -13.23 -20.65
C GLU A 354 15.04 -14.26 -21.77
N ASP A 355 15.73 -15.39 -21.49
CA ASP A 355 15.89 -16.51 -22.41
C ASP A 355 16.17 -17.80 -21.62
N GLY A 356 15.97 -18.97 -22.28
CA GLY A 356 16.13 -20.27 -21.67
C GLY A 356 14.90 -20.74 -20.91
N ARG A 357 15.06 -21.79 -20.08
CA ARG A 357 13.98 -22.34 -19.24
C ARG A 357 14.52 -23.02 -17.99
N ILE A 358 13.65 -23.12 -16.98
CA ILE A 358 13.92 -23.87 -15.75
C ILE A 358 12.84 -24.94 -15.61
N LEU A 359 13.26 -26.19 -15.45
CA LEU A 359 12.38 -27.35 -15.33
C LEU A 359 12.50 -27.95 -13.94
N ILE A 360 11.37 -28.39 -13.38
CA ILE A 360 11.33 -29.24 -12.17
C ILE A 360 10.59 -30.53 -12.56
N ASP A 361 11.25 -31.67 -12.42
CA ASP A 361 10.76 -32.98 -12.88
C ASP A 361 10.22 -32.93 -14.32
N GLY A 362 10.93 -32.20 -15.23
CA GLY A 362 10.57 -32.01 -16.63
C GLY A 362 9.43 -31.01 -16.88
N GLN A 363 8.86 -30.40 -15.85
CA GLN A 363 7.80 -29.39 -15.95
C GLN A 363 8.40 -27.98 -15.94
N ASP A 364 8.09 -27.17 -16.94
CA ASP A 364 8.56 -25.76 -17.03
C ASP A 364 7.88 -24.91 -15.96
N ILE A 365 8.67 -24.27 -15.09
CA ILE A 365 8.17 -23.41 -14.03
C ILE A 365 7.40 -22.19 -14.54
N ALA A 366 7.61 -21.75 -15.78
CA ALA A 366 6.86 -20.67 -16.41
C ALA A 366 5.46 -21.12 -16.87
N ALA A 367 5.22 -22.42 -17.03
CA ALA A 367 3.96 -23.00 -17.48
C ALA A 367 3.02 -23.42 -16.35
N VAL A 368 3.47 -23.42 -15.10
CA VAL A 368 2.69 -23.81 -13.91
C VAL A 368 2.30 -22.59 -13.07
N THR A 369 1.35 -22.76 -12.14
CA THR A 369 0.98 -21.65 -11.23
C THR A 369 2.09 -21.35 -10.23
N GLN A 370 2.36 -20.06 -9.99
CA GLN A 370 3.38 -19.58 -9.03
C GLN A 370 3.12 -20.13 -7.61
N GLU A 371 1.85 -20.24 -7.23
CA GLU A 371 1.47 -20.73 -5.91
C GLU A 371 1.86 -22.20 -5.75
N SER A 372 1.57 -23.05 -6.73
CA SER A 372 1.95 -24.47 -6.71
C SER A 372 3.47 -24.67 -6.75
N LEU A 373 4.18 -23.89 -7.56
CA LEU A 373 5.64 -23.88 -7.60
C LEU A 373 6.24 -23.57 -6.22
N ARG A 374 5.83 -22.47 -5.62
CA ARG A 374 6.34 -22.04 -4.32
C ARG A 374 5.89 -22.93 -3.16
N ALA A 375 4.78 -23.67 -3.31
CA ALA A 375 4.37 -24.69 -2.35
C ALA A 375 5.39 -25.86 -2.29
N GLN A 376 5.99 -26.23 -3.42
CA GLN A 376 6.96 -27.33 -3.54
C GLN A 376 8.39 -26.95 -3.18
N ILE A 377 8.67 -25.67 -2.90
CA ILE A 377 10.01 -25.18 -2.54
C ILE A 377 9.95 -24.54 -1.15
N SER A 378 10.76 -25.03 -0.22
CA SER A 378 11.00 -24.38 1.06
C SER A 378 12.26 -23.54 1.00
N MET A 379 12.29 -22.38 1.68
CA MET A 379 13.48 -21.53 1.74
C MET A 379 13.75 -21.06 3.17
N VAL A 380 15.00 -21.19 3.61
CA VAL A 380 15.54 -20.51 4.78
C VAL A 380 16.35 -19.32 4.30
N THR A 381 15.89 -18.10 4.60
CA THR A 381 16.51 -16.84 4.18
C THR A 381 17.57 -16.37 5.17
N GLN A 382 18.53 -15.59 4.70
CA GLN A 382 19.55 -14.93 5.53
C GLN A 382 18.90 -14.03 6.58
N ASP A 383 17.98 -13.15 6.14
CA ASP A 383 17.18 -12.32 7.02
C ASP A 383 15.90 -13.07 7.43
N THR A 384 15.87 -13.54 8.66
CA THR A 384 14.73 -14.26 9.24
C THR A 384 13.67 -13.27 9.75
N SER A 385 12.86 -12.74 8.85
CA SER A 385 11.72 -11.91 9.22
C SER A 385 10.57 -12.76 9.75
N LEU A 386 9.99 -12.33 10.87
CA LEU A 386 8.78 -12.91 11.44
C LEU A 386 7.61 -11.94 11.25
N LEU A 387 6.44 -12.50 11.00
CA LEU A 387 5.21 -11.74 10.92
C LEU A 387 4.80 -11.24 12.31
N HIS A 388 4.19 -10.05 12.38
CA HIS A 388 3.64 -9.49 13.62
C HIS A 388 2.38 -10.26 14.06
N ARG A 389 2.57 -11.53 14.41
CA ARG A 389 1.53 -12.50 14.83
C ARG A 389 2.08 -13.30 16.01
N SER A 390 1.28 -14.26 16.50
CA SER A 390 1.77 -15.19 17.52
C SER A 390 2.93 -16.03 17.01
N ILE A 391 3.74 -16.57 17.92
CA ILE A 391 4.82 -17.51 17.57
C ILE A 391 4.22 -18.74 16.89
N GLY A 392 3.13 -19.27 17.42
CA GLY A 392 2.42 -20.41 16.82
C GLY A 392 1.96 -20.12 15.38
N ASP A 393 1.38 -18.93 15.11
CA ASP A 393 0.98 -18.53 13.76
C ASP A 393 2.16 -18.34 12.82
N ASN A 394 3.30 -17.87 13.33
CA ASN A 394 4.52 -17.76 12.55
C ASN A 394 5.03 -19.11 12.06
N ILE A 395 4.97 -20.14 12.89
CA ILE A 395 5.36 -21.51 12.51
C ILE A 395 4.30 -22.11 11.58
N ARG A 396 3.00 -21.99 11.95
CA ARG A 396 1.86 -22.51 11.18
C ARG A 396 1.75 -21.90 9.79
N TYR A 397 2.38 -20.72 9.55
CA TYR A 397 2.41 -20.10 8.24
C TYR A 397 3.00 -21.00 7.14
N GLY A 398 3.89 -21.94 7.50
CA GLY A 398 4.42 -22.95 6.57
C GLY A 398 3.36 -23.94 6.06
N ARG A 399 2.37 -24.27 6.90
CA ARG A 399 1.21 -25.15 6.58
C ARG A 399 0.00 -24.73 7.41
N PRO A 400 -0.91 -23.90 6.88
CA PRO A 400 -2.02 -23.29 7.64
C PRO A 400 -2.97 -24.29 8.30
N GLN A 401 -3.12 -25.51 7.76
CA GLN A 401 -3.99 -26.55 8.29
C GLN A 401 -3.30 -27.43 9.35
N ALA A 402 -2.06 -27.14 9.72
CA ALA A 402 -1.34 -27.91 10.73
C ALA A 402 -1.98 -27.78 12.12
N THR A 403 -2.08 -28.88 12.82
CA THR A 403 -2.53 -28.96 14.20
C THR A 403 -1.50 -28.34 15.17
N ASP A 404 -1.91 -28.00 16.37
CA ASP A 404 -1.00 -27.50 17.42
C ASP A 404 0.10 -28.52 17.76
N ALA A 405 -0.24 -29.81 17.74
CA ALA A 405 0.72 -30.89 17.98
C ALA A 405 1.84 -30.93 16.90
N GLU A 406 1.48 -30.72 15.63
CA GLU A 406 2.44 -30.66 14.52
C GLU A 406 3.31 -29.40 14.60
N VAL A 407 2.74 -28.26 15.00
CA VAL A 407 3.48 -27.02 15.26
C VAL A 407 4.52 -27.23 16.37
N VAL A 408 4.13 -27.86 17.49
CA VAL A 408 5.03 -28.18 18.59
C VAL A 408 6.11 -29.16 18.16
N ALA A 409 5.77 -30.20 17.37
CA ALA A 409 6.74 -31.17 16.84
C ALA A 409 7.77 -30.49 15.94
N ALA A 410 7.34 -29.62 15.04
CA ALA A 410 8.26 -28.84 14.18
C ALA A 410 9.17 -27.91 15.00
N ALA A 411 8.64 -27.28 16.06
CA ALA A 411 9.43 -26.43 16.96
C ALA A 411 10.47 -27.23 17.74
N LYS A 412 10.17 -28.47 18.16
CA LYS A 412 11.13 -29.37 18.82
C LYS A 412 12.25 -29.76 17.87
N LEU A 413 11.93 -30.12 16.63
CA LEU A 413 12.95 -30.46 15.62
C LEU A 413 13.84 -29.26 15.25
N ALA A 414 13.33 -28.04 15.43
CA ALA A 414 14.10 -26.80 15.24
C ALA A 414 14.79 -26.32 16.51
N HIS A 415 14.84 -27.10 17.60
CA HIS A 415 15.35 -26.71 18.92
C HIS A 415 14.77 -25.36 19.42
N ALA A 416 13.48 -25.10 19.10
CA ALA A 416 12.81 -23.86 19.45
C ALA A 416 11.83 -24.00 20.62
N HIS A 417 11.39 -25.22 20.93
CA HIS A 417 10.31 -25.48 21.88
C HIS A 417 10.57 -24.92 23.27
N GLU A 418 11.75 -25.19 23.83
CA GLU A 418 12.11 -24.85 25.21
C GLU A 418 12.05 -23.34 25.41
N PHE A 419 12.77 -22.57 24.61
CA PHE A 419 12.77 -21.12 24.78
C PHE A 419 11.40 -20.50 24.45
N ILE A 420 10.61 -21.11 23.53
CA ILE A 420 9.26 -20.60 23.22
C ILE A 420 8.38 -20.64 24.48
N LEU A 421 8.45 -21.69 25.30
CA LEU A 421 7.66 -21.81 26.53
C LEU A 421 7.96 -20.72 27.57
N GLU A 422 9.18 -20.19 27.57
CA GLU A 422 9.63 -19.14 28.48
C GLU A 422 9.22 -17.73 28.04
N LEU A 423 8.82 -17.56 26.78
CA LEU A 423 8.48 -16.25 26.24
C LEU A 423 7.13 -15.76 26.76
N GLU A 424 7.10 -14.49 27.15
CA GLU A 424 5.89 -13.79 27.57
C GLU A 424 5.84 -12.43 26.90
N ASP A 425 4.69 -12.06 26.33
CA ASP A 425 4.48 -10.75 25.74
C ASP A 425 3.86 -9.75 26.74
N TRP A 426 3.75 -8.49 26.34
CA TRP A 426 3.22 -7.40 27.17
C TRP A 426 1.76 -7.58 27.62
N LYS A 427 1.01 -8.51 27.01
CA LYS A 427 -0.36 -8.93 27.41
C LYS A 427 -0.35 -10.17 28.28
N GLN A 428 0.82 -10.61 28.79
CA GLN A 428 1.01 -11.80 29.61
C GLN A 428 0.64 -13.12 28.90
N ARG A 429 0.65 -13.11 27.53
CA ARG A 429 0.48 -14.36 26.77
C ARG A 429 1.82 -15.08 26.74
N ARG A 430 1.80 -16.35 27.16
CA ARG A 430 3.01 -17.18 27.28
C ARG A 430 3.12 -18.22 26.17
N GLY A 431 4.33 -18.54 25.78
CA GLY A 431 4.63 -19.61 24.86
C GLY A 431 4.16 -19.31 23.42
N TYR A 432 3.56 -20.28 22.76
CA TYR A 432 3.09 -20.18 21.37
C TYR A 432 2.07 -19.05 21.09
N PRO A 433 1.17 -18.70 22.02
CA PRO A 433 0.29 -17.53 21.89
C PRO A 433 0.98 -16.17 21.97
N ALA A 434 2.22 -16.08 22.48
CA ALA A 434 2.94 -14.83 22.60
C ALA A 434 3.16 -14.18 21.22
N GLN A 435 2.93 -12.85 21.13
CA GLN A 435 3.03 -12.10 19.87
C GLN A 435 4.46 -11.66 19.60
N VAL A 436 4.86 -11.69 18.34
CA VAL A 436 6.13 -11.14 17.84
C VAL A 436 5.85 -9.76 17.22
N GLY A 437 6.79 -8.81 17.36
CA GLY A 437 6.71 -7.50 16.74
C GLY A 437 7.15 -6.35 17.65
N GLU A 438 6.93 -5.09 17.27
CA GLU A 438 7.42 -3.90 17.98
C GLU A 438 6.98 -3.83 19.46
N ARG A 439 5.80 -4.37 19.78
CA ARG A 439 5.25 -4.48 21.14
C ARG A 439 5.14 -5.91 21.62
N GLY A 440 5.79 -6.86 20.93
CA GLY A 440 5.79 -8.28 21.29
C GLY A 440 7.07 -8.68 22.00
N VAL A 441 7.30 -10.00 22.05
CA VAL A 441 8.56 -10.56 22.59
C VAL A 441 9.75 -10.13 21.76
N LYS A 442 10.83 -9.76 22.42
CA LYS A 442 12.12 -9.49 21.80
C LYS A 442 12.86 -10.81 21.63
N LEU A 443 13.07 -11.22 20.40
CA LEU A 443 13.78 -12.44 20.06
C LEU A 443 15.23 -12.14 19.67
N SER A 444 16.18 -12.99 20.09
CA SER A 444 17.54 -12.94 19.56
C SER A 444 17.58 -13.36 18.08
N GLY A 445 18.69 -13.09 17.39
CA GLY A 445 18.88 -13.55 16.00
C GLY A 445 18.68 -15.05 15.85
N GLY A 446 19.32 -15.84 16.73
CA GLY A 446 19.19 -17.29 16.73
C GLY A 446 17.79 -17.82 17.08
N GLN A 447 17.05 -17.15 17.96
CA GLN A 447 15.67 -17.49 18.26
C GLN A 447 14.76 -17.25 17.04
N ARG A 448 14.90 -16.11 16.36
CA ARG A 448 14.16 -15.83 15.12
C ARG A 448 14.45 -16.89 14.06
N GLN A 449 15.71 -17.24 13.90
CA GLN A 449 16.15 -18.24 12.93
C GLN A 449 15.56 -19.63 13.21
N ARG A 450 15.58 -20.09 14.48
CA ARG A 450 14.98 -21.39 14.86
C ARG A 450 13.46 -21.41 14.62
N ILE A 451 12.73 -20.31 14.86
CA ILE A 451 11.31 -20.20 14.52
C ILE A 451 11.11 -20.27 13.00
N ALA A 452 11.96 -19.62 12.20
CA ALA A 452 11.89 -19.69 10.74
C ALA A 452 12.21 -21.10 10.22
N ILE A 453 13.18 -21.80 10.81
CA ILE A 453 13.48 -23.22 10.50
C ILE A 453 12.28 -24.11 10.88
N ALA A 454 11.64 -23.91 12.03
CA ALA A 454 10.43 -24.64 12.42
C ALA A 454 9.30 -24.48 11.39
N ARG A 455 9.11 -23.26 10.85
CA ARG A 455 8.17 -22.96 9.75
C ARG A 455 8.48 -23.79 8.51
N VAL A 456 9.75 -23.89 8.13
CA VAL A 456 10.22 -24.64 6.97
C VAL A 456 10.09 -26.15 7.17
N ILE A 457 10.42 -26.66 8.37
CA ILE A 457 10.20 -28.06 8.75
C ILE A 457 8.72 -28.43 8.64
N LEU A 458 7.83 -27.57 9.17
CA LEU A 458 6.39 -27.80 9.12
C LEU A 458 5.85 -27.81 7.68
N LYS A 459 6.38 -26.96 6.80
CA LYS A 459 6.03 -26.92 5.37
C LYS A 459 6.41 -28.22 4.66
N ASN A 460 7.56 -28.78 4.97
CA ASN A 460 8.07 -30.05 4.47
C ASN A 460 8.05 -30.22 2.94
N ALA A 461 8.44 -29.21 2.19
CA ALA A 461 8.53 -29.28 0.73
C ALA A 461 9.69 -30.18 0.25
N PRO A 462 9.57 -30.82 -0.94
CA PRO A 462 10.59 -31.74 -1.49
C PRO A 462 11.88 -31.04 -1.93
N ILE A 463 11.80 -29.74 -2.28
CA ILE A 463 12.96 -28.92 -2.67
C ILE A 463 13.25 -27.91 -1.54
N LEU A 464 14.52 -27.81 -1.15
CA LEU A 464 14.98 -26.91 -0.11
C LEU A 464 16.03 -25.94 -0.65
N VAL A 465 15.83 -24.64 -0.37
CA VAL A 465 16.82 -23.59 -0.62
C VAL A 465 17.32 -23.05 0.72
N LEU A 466 18.64 -22.97 0.87
CA LEU A 466 19.29 -22.40 2.04
C LEU A 466 20.10 -21.17 1.61
N ASP A 467 19.79 -20.00 2.16
CA ASP A 467 20.54 -18.77 1.93
C ASP A 467 21.20 -18.34 3.24
N GLU A 468 22.49 -18.62 3.37
CA GLU A 468 23.37 -18.24 4.50
C GLU A 468 22.76 -18.40 5.92
N ALA A 469 22.22 -19.57 6.19
CA ALA A 469 21.38 -19.86 7.36
C ALA A 469 22.06 -19.73 8.75
N THR A 470 23.32 -19.28 8.91
CA THR A 470 24.06 -19.35 10.18
C THR A 470 24.95 -18.15 10.52
N SER A 471 24.74 -16.93 9.99
CA SER A 471 25.60 -15.78 10.29
C SER A 471 25.46 -15.26 11.74
N ALA A 472 26.58 -15.07 12.46
CA ALA A 472 26.73 -14.38 13.76
C ALA A 472 25.96 -14.95 14.97
N LEU A 473 26.23 -16.23 15.33
CA LEU A 473 25.57 -16.91 16.46
C LEU A 473 26.60 -17.49 17.44
N ASP A 474 26.22 -17.62 18.71
CA ASP A 474 27.01 -18.33 19.74
C ASP A 474 27.17 -19.81 19.39
N SER A 475 28.29 -20.44 19.78
CA SER A 475 28.67 -21.79 19.38
C SER A 475 27.60 -22.86 19.68
N GLU A 476 26.90 -22.77 20.81
CA GLU A 476 25.84 -23.73 21.20
C GLU A 476 24.60 -23.57 20.31
N VAL A 477 24.21 -22.31 20.02
CA VAL A 477 23.08 -22.00 19.14
C VAL A 477 23.41 -22.41 17.71
N GLU A 478 24.66 -22.25 17.27
CA GLU A 478 25.11 -22.69 15.95
C GLU A 478 25.01 -24.22 15.81
N ALA A 479 25.43 -24.99 16.81
CA ALA A 479 25.32 -26.46 16.80
C ALA A 479 23.85 -26.93 16.73
N ALA A 480 22.95 -26.31 17.48
CA ALA A 480 21.52 -26.62 17.45
C ALA A 480 20.88 -26.30 16.07
N ILE A 481 21.21 -25.16 15.47
CA ILE A 481 20.75 -24.77 14.12
C ILE A 481 21.30 -25.76 13.08
N GLN A 482 22.55 -26.14 13.21
CA GLN A 482 23.21 -27.08 12.31
C GLN A 482 22.53 -28.46 12.33
N SER A 483 22.24 -28.99 13.52
CA SER A 483 21.46 -30.24 13.68
C SER A 483 20.04 -30.13 13.06
N SER A 484 19.40 -29.00 13.24
CA SER A 484 18.07 -28.73 12.63
C SER A 484 18.15 -28.69 11.09
N LEU A 485 19.21 -28.12 10.52
CA LEU A 485 19.45 -28.09 9.09
C LEU A 485 19.71 -29.47 8.51
N ASP A 486 20.49 -30.33 9.22
CA ASP A 486 20.71 -31.70 8.78
C ASP A 486 19.39 -32.49 8.71
N THR A 487 18.57 -32.37 9.74
CA THR A 487 17.24 -32.97 9.77
C THR A 487 16.37 -32.45 8.60
N LEU A 488 16.44 -31.15 8.31
CA LEU A 488 15.68 -30.50 7.25
C LEU A 488 16.11 -30.94 5.84
N MET A 489 17.41 -31.16 5.62
CA MET A 489 17.99 -31.56 4.34
C MET A 489 17.79 -33.05 4.01
N ALA A 490 17.47 -33.87 4.99
CA ALA A 490 17.34 -35.32 4.80
C ALA A 490 16.26 -35.67 3.75
N GLY A 491 16.66 -36.44 2.71
CA GLY A 491 15.78 -36.92 1.65
C GLY A 491 15.25 -35.85 0.70
N LYS A 492 15.83 -34.65 0.66
CA LYS A 492 15.38 -33.54 -0.20
C LYS A 492 16.46 -33.14 -1.20
N THR A 493 16.01 -32.57 -2.32
CA THR A 493 16.91 -31.85 -3.23
C THR A 493 17.23 -30.47 -2.63
N VAL A 494 18.52 -30.15 -2.47
CA VAL A 494 18.96 -28.96 -1.74
C VAL A 494 19.82 -28.07 -2.63
N ILE A 495 19.52 -26.78 -2.63
CA ILE A 495 20.38 -25.73 -3.19
C ILE A 495 20.77 -24.80 -2.04
N ALA A 496 22.06 -24.78 -1.66
CA ALA A 496 22.56 -23.93 -0.62
C ALA A 496 23.47 -22.82 -1.19
N ILE A 497 23.19 -21.55 -0.87
CA ILE A 497 24.16 -20.46 -1.05
C ILE A 497 25.13 -20.56 0.10
N ALA A 498 26.32 -21.07 -0.19
CA ALA A 498 27.31 -21.44 0.83
C ALA A 498 28.32 -20.31 1.03
N HIS A 499 28.31 -19.74 2.22
CA HIS A 499 29.30 -18.75 2.68
C HIS A 499 30.18 -19.27 3.84
N ARG A 500 29.79 -20.39 4.47
CA ARG A 500 30.54 -21.01 5.58
C ARG A 500 31.11 -22.37 5.20
N LEU A 501 32.30 -22.62 5.70
CA LEU A 501 33.05 -23.89 5.50
C LEU A 501 32.23 -25.11 5.96
N SER A 502 31.51 -25.00 7.09
CA SER A 502 30.67 -26.06 7.65
C SER A 502 29.48 -26.43 6.72
N THR A 503 28.94 -25.48 5.99
CA THR A 503 27.86 -25.73 5.00
C THR A 503 28.43 -26.38 3.74
N ILE A 504 29.59 -25.91 3.27
CA ILE A 504 30.28 -26.41 2.07
C ILE A 504 30.64 -27.89 2.23
N ALA A 505 31.17 -28.28 3.37
CA ALA A 505 31.61 -29.66 3.66
C ALA A 505 30.48 -30.72 3.62
N ARG A 506 29.22 -30.31 3.65
CA ARG A 506 28.02 -31.18 3.65
C ARG A 506 27.35 -31.33 2.31
N MET A 507 27.82 -30.61 1.29
CA MET A 507 27.25 -30.63 -0.06
C MET A 507 27.88 -31.77 -0.88
N ASP A 508 27.05 -32.47 -1.63
CA ASP A 508 27.49 -33.54 -2.51
C ASP A 508 28.32 -32.98 -3.67
N ARG A 509 27.94 -31.79 -4.16
CA ARG A 509 28.58 -31.08 -5.25
C ARG A 509 28.55 -29.57 -5.03
N LEU A 510 29.64 -28.92 -5.46
CA LEU A 510 29.78 -27.45 -5.42
C LEU A 510 29.77 -26.88 -6.83
N ILE A 511 29.11 -25.77 -6.99
CA ILE A 511 28.99 -25.01 -8.23
C ILE A 511 29.58 -23.64 -8.00
N VAL A 512 30.68 -23.33 -8.67
CA VAL A 512 31.35 -22.04 -8.57
C VAL A 512 30.84 -21.12 -9.67
N LEU A 513 30.19 -20.04 -9.25
CA LEU A 513 29.69 -19.01 -10.14
C LEU A 513 30.63 -17.81 -10.18
N ASP A 514 30.93 -17.34 -11.37
CA ASP A 514 31.58 -16.06 -11.63
C ASP A 514 30.90 -15.35 -12.78
N ARG A 515 30.50 -14.09 -12.56
CA ARG A 515 29.79 -13.23 -13.55
C ARG A 515 28.64 -13.94 -14.26
N GLY A 516 27.81 -14.65 -13.50
CA GLY A 516 26.61 -15.31 -14.02
C GLY A 516 26.82 -16.62 -14.77
N ARG A 517 28.05 -17.13 -14.81
CA ARG A 517 28.42 -18.40 -15.48
C ARG A 517 28.99 -19.40 -14.48
N ILE A 518 28.81 -20.69 -14.73
CA ILE A 518 29.50 -21.75 -14.00
C ILE A 518 30.93 -21.83 -14.52
N VAL A 519 31.91 -21.62 -13.64
CA VAL A 519 33.33 -21.70 -13.96
C VAL A 519 33.99 -22.99 -13.47
N GLU A 520 33.51 -23.56 -12.36
CA GLU A 520 33.98 -24.81 -11.78
C GLU A 520 32.81 -25.57 -11.17
N GLN A 521 32.85 -26.89 -11.21
CA GLN A 521 31.92 -27.76 -10.51
C GLN A 521 32.60 -29.10 -10.14
N GLY A 522 32.28 -29.64 -8.95
CA GLY A 522 32.85 -30.87 -8.44
C GLY A 522 32.63 -31.01 -6.95
N THR A 523 33.16 -32.05 -6.36
CA THR A 523 33.18 -32.23 -4.92
C THR A 523 34.19 -31.25 -4.27
N HIS A 524 34.06 -31.03 -2.99
CA HIS A 524 35.01 -30.21 -2.21
C HIS A 524 36.47 -30.59 -2.46
N HIS A 525 36.75 -31.90 -2.43
CA HIS A 525 38.10 -32.44 -2.59
C HIS A 525 38.65 -32.22 -4.01
N GLU A 526 37.84 -32.52 -5.02
CA GLU A 526 38.23 -32.33 -6.44
C GLU A 526 38.55 -30.85 -6.74
N LEU A 527 37.73 -29.92 -6.25
CA LEU A 527 37.94 -28.50 -6.47
C LEU A 527 39.14 -27.92 -5.75
N LEU A 528 39.49 -28.45 -4.55
CA LEU A 528 40.73 -28.07 -3.86
C LEU A 528 41.95 -28.56 -4.63
N GLN A 529 41.94 -29.79 -5.12
CA GLN A 529 43.05 -30.37 -5.90
C GLN A 529 43.24 -29.65 -7.24
N HIS A 530 42.16 -29.17 -7.83
CA HIS A 530 42.20 -28.42 -9.08
C HIS A 530 42.91 -27.05 -8.97
N GLY A 531 43.03 -26.48 -7.77
CA GLY A 531 43.74 -25.23 -7.49
C GLY A 531 43.15 -23.98 -8.12
N GLY A 532 41.87 -24.00 -8.52
CA GLY A 532 41.18 -22.94 -9.22
C GLY A 532 40.59 -21.85 -8.32
N ASN A 533 39.50 -21.23 -8.81
CA ASN A 533 38.80 -20.16 -8.10
C ASN A 533 38.24 -20.60 -6.74
N TYR A 534 37.78 -21.84 -6.66
CA TYR A 534 37.33 -22.42 -5.39
C TYR A 534 38.43 -22.50 -4.36
N ALA A 535 39.59 -23.07 -4.73
CA ALA A 535 40.74 -23.21 -3.84
C ALA A 535 41.21 -21.83 -3.33
N ALA A 536 41.26 -20.83 -4.20
CA ALA A 536 41.62 -19.46 -3.82
C ALA A 536 40.58 -18.80 -2.86
N LEU A 537 39.29 -19.08 -3.02
CA LEU A 537 38.25 -18.61 -2.09
C LEU A 537 38.35 -19.33 -0.74
N TRP A 538 38.59 -20.65 -0.75
CA TRP A 538 38.78 -21.46 0.44
C TRP A 538 39.97 -21.00 1.28
N GLN A 539 41.14 -20.81 0.66
CA GLN A 539 42.35 -20.34 1.36
C GLN A 539 42.13 -18.97 2.02
N ARG A 540 41.38 -18.06 1.40
CA ARG A 540 41.08 -16.76 2.00
C ARG A 540 40.15 -16.87 3.22
N GLN A 541 39.28 -17.87 3.27
CA GLN A 541 38.34 -18.07 4.37
C GLN A 541 38.95 -18.93 5.50
N SER A 542 39.80 -19.89 5.17
CA SER A 542 40.48 -20.76 6.11
C SER A 542 41.80 -20.19 6.66
N GLY A 543 42.43 -19.27 5.92
CA GLY A 543 43.74 -18.70 6.25
C GLY A 543 43.83 -17.83 7.50
N GLY A 544 42.74 -17.69 8.28
CA GLY A 544 42.73 -17.11 9.61
C GLY A 544 42.65 -18.12 10.75
N PHE A 545 42.51 -19.43 10.46
CA PHE A 545 42.23 -20.45 11.49
C PHE A 545 43.08 -21.73 11.43
N ILE A 546 43.86 -21.99 10.37
CA ILE A 546 44.67 -23.21 10.24
C ILE A 546 46.05 -22.84 9.73
N ASP A 547 47.05 -22.94 10.58
CA ASP A 547 48.45 -22.98 10.17
C ASP A 547 48.68 -24.23 9.30
N ALA A 548 49.44 -24.10 8.21
CA ALA A 548 49.68 -25.16 7.23
C ALA A 548 50.37 -26.43 7.78
N GLY A 549 50.58 -26.51 9.11
CA GLY A 549 51.13 -27.63 9.81
C GLY A 549 50.19 -28.77 10.18
N ASP A 550 48.87 -28.50 10.26
CA ASP A 550 47.89 -29.50 10.75
C ASP A 550 47.28 -30.41 9.68
N MET A 551 47.58 -30.20 8.39
CA MET A 551 47.05 -31.04 7.30
C MET A 551 47.81 -32.37 7.11
N GLN A 552 48.95 -32.61 7.82
CA GLN A 552 49.70 -33.89 7.79
C GLN A 552 49.35 -34.87 8.92
N ALA A 553 48.48 -34.50 9.85
CA ALA A 553 48.14 -35.35 11.01
C ALA A 553 46.73 -35.97 10.93
N ALA A 554 46.03 -35.86 9.79
CA ALA A 554 44.67 -36.42 9.59
C ALA A 554 44.60 -37.41 8.41
N GLU A 555 45.71 -38.13 8.13
CA GLU A 555 45.74 -39.38 7.35
C GLU A 555 45.59 -40.62 8.23
#